data_d36b7161e122e9a0653ad884bf5276cb
#
_entry.id   d36b7161e122e9a0653ad884bf5276cb
#
_cell.length_a   1.000
_cell.length_b   1.000
_cell.length_c   1.000
_cell.angle_alpha   90.00
_cell.angle_beta   90.00
_cell.angle_gamma   90.00
#
_symmetry.space_group_name_H-M   'P 1'
#
loop_
_entity.id
_entity.type
_entity.pdbx_description
1 polymer ?
#
loop_
_entity_poly.entity_id
_entity_poly.type
_entity_poly.pdbx_seq_one_letter_code
_entity_poly.pdbx_strand_id
1 'polypeptide(L)'
;RDGRTEVIGTDESWQVTEDGPVRMADFYDGETYDATISLDKAAWRNAVQERLRVKPKLMADYGADVKEHETFTPVSCKKLGNALIYDFGQNFAGVVRLTVTGKRGQKITIRHSEVLNPDGTLNTAFLRTAKATATYICKEGRQTWSPRLTYMGFRYISVEGVREEDVQVTGVMLYSDIQQTGSFRCSNEMLNRLQENIVRSAKSNFMDIPTDCPQRDERMGWTGDIAVFAPTAVFNFDMNRFLDKWLLDVRAEQLPTGGLPNTVPVQGYGFP
;
A
#
# COMPACT_ATOMS: atom_id res chain seq x y z
N ARG A 1 -23.68 20.08 16.62
CA ARG A 1 -23.57 21.10 17.67
C ARG A 1 -24.94 21.57 18.17
N ASP A 2 -25.99 21.44 17.36
CA ASP A 2 -27.35 21.91 17.61
C ASP A 2 -28.40 20.76 17.62
N GLY A 3 -27.96 19.50 17.68
CA GLY A 3 -28.82 18.32 17.67
C GLY A 3 -29.48 18.01 16.33
N ARG A 4 -29.07 18.69 15.25
CA ARG A 4 -29.55 18.40 13.91
C ARG A 4 -28.78 17.23 13.33
N THR A 5 -29.52 16.34 12.67
CA THR A 5 -28.96 15.24 11.88
C THR A 5 -29.07 15.62 10.40
N GLU A 6 -27.95 15.60 9.71
CA GLU A 6 -27.88 15.73 8.24
C GLU A 6 -27.54 14.37 7.64
N VAL A 7 -28.28 13.95 6.64
CA VAL A 7 -28.00 12.71 5.91
C VAL A 7 -27.60 13.09 4.48
N ILE A 8 -26.38 12.78 4.12
CA ILE A 8 -25.86 12.97 2.76
C ILE A 8 -25.80 11.58 2.10
N GLY A 9 -26.73 11.32 1.20
CA GLY A 9 -26.78 10.08 0.42
C GLY A 9 -26.40 10.35 -1.03
N THR A 10 -25.90 9.34 -1.72
CA THR A 10 -25.70 9.38 -3.18
C THR A 10 -27.02 9.10 -3.88
N ASP A 11 -27.35 9.89 -4.88
CA ASP A 11 -28.54 9.74 -5.72
C ASP A 11 -28.25 10.12 -7.18
N GLU A 12 -29.26 10.19 -8.01
CA GLU A 12 -29.14 10.51 -9.44
C GLU A 12 -28.73 11.96 -9.71
N SER A 13 -28.71 12.85 -8.70
CA SER A 13 -28.18 14.22 -8.84
C SER A 13 -26.65 14.27 -8.80
N TRP A 14 -26.02 13.21 -8.31
CA TRP A 14 -24.57 13.10 -8.32
C TRP A 14 -24.04 12.93 -9.73
N GLN A 15 -22.87 13.48 -9.96
CA GLN A 15 -22.21 13.38 -11.26
C GLN A 15 -20.97 12.46 -11.15
N VAL A 16 -20.77 11.68 -12.20
CA VAL A 16 -19.65 10.73 -12.33
C VAL A 16 -18.93 10.93 -13.65
N THR A 17 -17.64 10.65 -13.68
CA THR A 17 -16.82 10.64 -14.89
C THR A 17 -15.81 9.53 -14.85
N GLU A 18 -15.49 8.95 -16.01
CA GLU A 18 -14.41 8.00 -16.22
C GLU A 18 -13.13 8.69 -16.74
N ASP A 19 -13.20 10.01 -17.00
CA ASP A 19 -12.08 10.80 -17.51
C ASP A 19 -11.21 11.41 -16.41
N GLY A 20 -11.07 10.71 -15.28
CA GLY A 20 -10.22 11.14 -14.18
C GLY A 20 -8.71 10.95 -14.44
N PRO A 21 -7.84 11.59 -13.65
CA PRO A 21 -6.39 11.49 -13.81
C PRO A 21 -5.82 10.11 -13.45
N VAL A 22 -6.50 9.31 -12.64
CA VAL A 22 -6.12 7.91 -12.38
C VAL A 22 -6.55 7.08 -13.59
N ARG A 23 -5.59 6.63 -14.38
CA ARG A 23 -5.84 5.89 -15.63
C ARG A 23 -5.78 4.38 -15.44
N MET A 24 -5.13 3.93 -14.40
CA MET A 24 -5.06 2.54 -13.97
C MET A 24 -4.72 2.52 -12.49
N ALA A 25 -5.38 1.67 -11.74
CA ALA A 25 -5.03 1.33 -10.37
C ALA A 25 -5.29 -0.16 -10.16
N ASP A 26 -4.26 -0.84 -9.72
CA ASP A 26 -4.28 -2.25 -9.33
C ASP A 26 -3.40 -2.42 -8.11
N PHE A 27 -3.86 -3.26 -7.18
CA PHE A 27 -3.20 -3.40 -5.89
C PHE A 27 -1.79 -4.00 -6.01
N TYR A 28 -1.56 -4.85 -7.01
CA TYR A 28 -0.28 -5.51 -7.28
C TYR A 28 0.51 -4.85 -8.40
N ASP A 29 -0.18 -4.46 -9.47
CA ASP A 29 0.45 -3.89 -10.65
C ASP A 29 0.88 -2.44 -10.45
N GLY A 30 0.12 -1.68 -9.67
CA GLY A 30 0.45 -0.31 -9.32
C GLY A 30 -0.57 0.73 -9.76
N GLU A 31 -0.11 1.95 -10.03
CA GLU A 31 -0.97 3.07 -10.39
C GLU A 31 -0.38 3.86 -11.57
N THR A 32 -1.24 4.24 -12.52
CA THR A 32 -0.92 5.19 -13.57
C THR A 32 -1.73 6.45 -13.37
N TYR A 33 -1.04 7.57 -13.19
CA TYR A 33 -1.64 8.89 -13.00
C TYR A 33 -1.23 9.85 -14.09
N ASP A 34 -2.20 10.50 -14.73
CA ASP A 34 -1.97 11.52 -15.76
C ASP A 34 -2.33 12.92 -15.23
N ALA A 35 -1.31 13.67 -14.83
CA ALA A 35 -1.47 15.02 -14.32
C ALA A 35 -1.82 16.07 -15.41
N THR A 36 -1.85 15.68 -16.69
CA THR A 36 -2.29 16.57 -17.78
C THR A 36 -3.80 16.65 -17.90
N ILE A 37 -4.53 15.73 -17.27
CA ILE A 37 -5.99 15.66 -17.28
C ILE A 37 -6.56 16.67 -16.29
N SER A 38 -7.51 17.49 -16.76
CA SER A 38 -8.29 18.41 -15.95
C SER A 38 -9.74 17.94 -15.86
N LEU A 39 -10.25 17.80 -14.65
CA LEU A 39 -11.65 17.42 -14.41
C LEU A 39 -12.64 18.48 -14.91
N ASP A 40 -12.22 19.74 -15.07
CA ASP A 40 -13.06 20.82 -15.63
C ASP A 40 -13.45 20.56 -17.09
N LYS A 41 -12.68 19.70 -17.78
CA LYS A 41 -12.89 19.33 -19.19
C LYS A 41 -13.42 17.91 -19.35
N ALA A 42 -13.68 17.21 -18.26
CA ALA A 42 -14.16 15.83 -18.28
C ALA A 42 -15.63 15.77 -18.74
N ALA A 43 -15.99 14.68 -19.38
CA ALA A 43 -17.38 14.37 -19.68
C ALA A 43 -18.09 13.87 -18.41
N TRP A 44 -18.90 14.72 -17.81
CA TRP A 44 -19.69 14.37 -16.64
C TRP A 44 -21.06 13.84 -17.04
N ARG A 45 -21.54 12.83 -16.34
CA ARG A 45 -22.90 12.28 -16.47
C ARG A 45 -23.52 12.06 -15.10
N ASN A 46 -24.84 12.04 -15.03
CA ASN A 46 -25.52 11.72 -13.78
C ASN A 46 -25.25 10.26 -13.36
N ALA A 47 -25.13 10.05 -12.07
CA ALA A 47 -25.06 8.71 -11.50
C ALA A 47 -26.33 7.92 -11.80
N VAL A 48 -26.19 6.62 -11.91
CA VAL A 48 -27.34 5.69 -12.06
C VAL A 48 -27.51 4.96 -10.74
N GLN A 49 -28.76 4.99 -10.22
CA GLN A 49 -29.09 4.27 -9.01
C GLN A 49 -29.20 2.77 -9.29
N GLU A 50 -28.31 1.98 -8.69
CA GLU A 50 -28.35 0.53 -8.77
C GLU A 50 -29.20 -0.06 -7.64
N ARG A 51 -30.03 -1.03 -7.95
CA ARG A 51 -30.78 -1.81 -6.94
C ARG A 51 -29.92 -2.98 -6.47
N LEU A 52 -29.36 -2.87 -5.30
CA LEU A 52 -28.63 -3.97 -4.69
C LEU A 52 -29.56 -5.15 -4.40
N ARG A 53 -29.18 -6.36 -4.81
CA ARG A 53 -29.90 -7.61 -4.48
C ARG A 53 -29.77 -7.95 -2.99
N VAL A 54 -28.67 -7.56 -2.38
CA VAL A 54 -28.39 -7.74 -0.96
C VAL A 54 -28.22 -6.34 -0.35
N LYS A 55 -28.87 -6.08 0.78
CA LYS A 55 -28.68 -4.85 1.55
C LYS A 55 -27.56 -5.07 2.57
N PRO A 56 -26.37 -4.55 2.34
CA PRO A 56 -25.29 -4.67 3.31
C PRO A 56 -25.65 -3.89 4.58
N LYS A 57 -25.19 -4.38 5.72
CA LYS A 57 -25.27 -3.65 6.98
C LYS A 57 -24.14 -2.60 6.98
N LEU A 58 -24.52 -1.34 7.11
CA LEU A 58 -23.55 -0.27 7.32
C LEU A 58 -23.05 -0.32 8.76
N MET A 59 -21.75 -0.33 8.94
CA MET A 59 -21.08 -0.34 10.24
C MET A 59 -20.01 0.75 10.24
N ALA A 60 -19.74 1.33 11.42
CA ALA A 60 -18.58 2.19 11.55
C ALA A 60 -17.29 1.35 11.40
N ASP A 61 -16.31 1.91 10.71
CA ASP A 61 -14.97 1.36 10.73
C ASP A 61 -14.32 1.69 12.07
N TYR A 62 -13.93 0.65 12.81
CA TYR A 62 -13.23 0.77 14.08
C TYR A 62 -11.86 0.10 14.07
N GLY A 63 -11.41 -0.34 12.90
CA GLY A 63 -10.04 -0.80 12.67
C GLY A 63 -8.98 0.29 12.90
N ALA A 64 -7.74 -0.10 12.83
CA ALA A 64 -6.62 0.83 12.83
C ALA A 64 -6.40 1.32 11.39
N ASP A 65 -6.67 2.59 11.11
CA ASP A 65 -6.49 3.19 9.79
C ASP A 65 -5.08 2.98 9.25
N VAL A 66 -4.93 2.69 7.97
CA VAL A 66 -3.63 2.71 7.30
C VAL A 66 -3.21 4.18 7.12
N LYS A 67 -2.01 4.51 7.60
CA LYS A 67 -1.47 5.88 7.57
C LYS A 67 -0.05 5.93 7.03
N GLU A 68 0.37 7.12 6.62
CA GLU A 68 1.78 7.44 6.40
C GLU A 68 2.48 7.57 7.77
N HIS A 69 3.63 6.90 7.91
CA HIS A 69 4.43 6.92 9.12
C HIS A 69 5.87 7.41 8.83
N GLU A 70 6.84 6.52 8.83
CA GLU A 70 8.23 6.88 8.61
C GLU A 70 8.49 7.27 7.16
N THR A 71 9.43 8.18 6.94
CA THR A 71 9.93 8.55 5.61
C THR A 71 11.40 8.20 5.48
N PHE A 72 11.80 7.76 4.28
CA PHE A 72 13.16 7.35 3.97
C PHE A 72 13.70 8.17 2.81
N THR A 73 14.84 8.84 3.06
CA THR A 73 15.64 9.42 1.98
C THR A 73 16.56 8.32 1.43
N PRO A 74 16.73 8.20 0.11
CA PRO A 74 17.68 7.25 -0.44
C PRO A 74 19.09 7.46 0.10
N VAL A 75 19.75 6.37 0.47
CA VAL A 75 21.15 6.38 0.92
C VAL A 75 22.13 6.39 -0.26
N SER A 76 21.67 6.01 -1.45
CA SER A 76 22.43 6.10 -2.69
C SER A 76 21.52 6.20 -3.91
N CYS A 77 22.06 6.80 -4.97
CA CYS A 77 21.53 6.78 -6.33
C CYS A 77 22.63 6.35 -7.30
N LYS A 78 22.31 5.46 -8.21
CA LYS A 78 23.23 5.00 -9.24
C LYS A 78 22.55 4.97 -10.60
N LYS A 79 23.16 5.61 -11.59
CA LYS A 79 22.65 5.56 -12.96
C LYS A 79 23.07 4.23 -13.61
N LEU A 80 22.06 3.53 -14.16
CA LEU A 80 22.25 2.28 -14.88
C LEU A 80 21.45 2.32 -16.19
N GLY A 81 22.16 2.50 -17.32
CA GLY A 81 21.51 2.76 -18.60
C GLY A 81 20.64 4.02 -18.56
N ASN A 82 19.34 3.85 -18.82
CA ASN A 82 18.35 4.94 -18.79
C ASN A 82 17.63 5.08 -17.44
N ALA A 83 17.95 4.23 -16.46
CA ALA A 83 17.32 4.20 -15.16
C ALA A 83 18.23 4.80 -14.08
N LEU A 84 17.61 5.46 -13.10
CA LEU A 84 18.20 5.85 -11.83
C LEU A 84 17.80 4.80 -10.79
N ILE A 85 18.75 4.08 -10.24
CA ILE A 85 18.54 3.06 -9.21
C ILE A 85 18.79 3.69 -7.85
N TYR A 86 17.75 3.75 -7.02
CA TYR A 86 17.82 4.29 -5.66
C TYR A 86 17.79 3.13 -4.64
N ASP A 87 18.65 3.21 -3.62
CA ASP A 87 18.63 2.35 -2.43
C ASP A 87 18.15 3.17 -1.23
N PHE A 88 17.06 2.76 -0.59
CA PHE A 88 16.58 3.39 0.65
C PHE A 88 17.29 2.87 1.91
N GLY A 89 18.20 1.91 1.77
CA GLY A 89 18.94 1.33 2.91
C GLY A 89 18.09 0.40 3.80
N GLN A 90 16.78 0.42 3.62
CA GLN A 90 15.79 -0.29 4.42
C GLN A 90 14.69 -0.85 3.54
N ASN A 91 14.32 -2.13 3.74
CA ASN A 91 13.11 -2.72 3.15
C ASN A 91 11.87 -2.32 3.96
N PHE A 92 10.81 -1.91 3.29
CA PHE A 92 9.53 -1.50 3.91
C PHE A 92 8.36 -1.61 2.94
N ALA A 93 7.15 -1.62 3.48
CA ALA A 93 5.92 -1.48 2.70
C ALA A 93 5.48 -0.01 2.63
N GLY A 94 5.09 0.45 1.45
CA GLY A 94 4.65 1.83 1.29
C GLY A 94 4.65 2.31 -0.15
N VAL A 95 4.84 3.60 -0.33
CA VAL A 95 4.83 4.27 -1.63
C VAL A 95 6.07 5.16 -1.79
N VAL A 96 6.34 5.54 -3.03
CA VAL A 96 7.34 6.56 -3.35
C VAL A 96 6.63 7.90 -3.54
N ARG A 97 7.05 8.92 -2.80
CA ARG A 97 6.71 10.32 -3.08
C ARG A 97 7.71 10.85 -4.07
N LEU A 98 7.23 11.13 -5.27
CA LEU A 98 7.96 11.72 -6.39
C LEU A 98 7.80 13.23 -6.36
N THR A 99 8.90 13.99 -6.35
CA THR A 99 8.93 15.41 -6.67
C THR A 99 9.74 15.59 -7.94
N VAL A 100 9.18 16.24 -8.96
CA VAL A 100 9.82 16.36 -10.26
C VAL A 100 9.57 17.72 -10.89
N THR A 101 10.55 18.22 -11.63
CA THR A 101 10.38 19.33 -12.58
C THR A 101 10.27 18.71 -13.97
N GLY A 102 9.04 18.57 -14.47
CA GLY A 102 8.75 17.84 -15.69
C GLY A 102 8.13 18.72 -16.78
N LYS A 103 8.17 18.20 -18.01
CA LYS A 103 7.47 18.78 -19.16
C LYS A 103 6.10 18.13 -19.30
N ARG A 104 5.13 18.87 -19.85
CA ARG A 104 3.79 18.33 -20.12
C ARG A 104 3.86 17.07 -20.99
N GLY A 105 3.24 15.98 -20.52
CA GLY A 105 3.21 14.69 -21.22
C GLY A 105 4.45 13.81 -20.98
N GLN A 106 5.47 14.32 -20.26
CA GLN A 106 6.64 13.50 -19.89
C GLN A 106 6.20 12.36 -18.99
N LYS A 107 6.55 11.14 -19.38
CA LYS A 107 6.23 9.92 -18.63
C LYS A 107 7.39 9.52 -17.74
N ILE A 108 7.14 9.37 -16.45
CA ILE A 108 8.07 8.84 -15.46
C ILE A 108 7.56 7.48 -15.01
N THR A 109 8.42 6.49 -15.00
CA THR A 109 8.10 5.12 -14.56
C THR A 109 8.96 4.78 -13.36
N ILE A 110 8.32 4.34 -12.28
CA ILE A 110 8.98 3.90 -11.03
C ILE A 110 8.65 2.43 -10.85
N ARG A 111 9.67 1.56 -10.84
CA ARG A 111 9.53 0.14 -10.52
C ARG A 111 10.14 -0.15 -9.17
N HIS A 112 9.61 -1.12 -8.46
CA HIS A 112 9.97 -1.42 -7.09
C HIS A 112 10.52 -2.85 -6.97
N SER A 113 11.49 -3.04 -6.06
CA SER A 113 12.01 -4.37 -5.71
C SER A 113 12.65 -4.36 -4.33
N GLU A 114 12.67 -5.51 -3.69
CA GLU A 114 13.34 -5.71 -2.39
C GLU A 114 14.84 -5.98 -2.54
N VAL A 115 15.28 -6.51 -3.68
CA VAL A 115 16.66 -6.93 -3.96
C VAL A 115 17.11 -6.54 -5.36
N LEU A 116 18.43 -6.43 -5.54
CA LEU A 116 19.06 -6.23 -6.84
C LEU A 116 19.65 -7.54 -7.39
N ASN A 117 19.73 -7.63 -8.69
CA ASN A 117 20.56 -8.61 -9.38
C ASN A 117 22.06 -8.26 -9.22
N PRO A 118 22.99 -9.20 -9.50
CA PRO A 118 24.42 -8.93 -9.43
C PRO A 118 24.90 -7.78 -10.33
N ASP A 119 24.17 -7.50 -11.44
CA ASP A 119 24.47 -6.39 -12.35
C ASP A 119 23.91 -5.03 -11.86
N GLY A 120 23.20 -5.02 -10.73
CA GLY A 120 22.61 -3.82 -10.13
C GLY A 120 21.21 -3.48 -10.66
N THR A 121 20.62 -4.28 -11.54
CA THR A 121 19.23 -4.13 -11.96
C THR A 121 18.27 -4.62 -10.87
N LEU A 122 17.00 -4.20 -10.91
CA LEU A 122 15.98 -4.71 -10.00
C LEU A 122 15.74 -6.20 -10.25
N ASN A 123 15.75 -7.00 -9.18
CA ASN A 123 15.33 -8.39 -9.26
C ASN A 123 13.81 -8.46 -9.08
N THR A 124 13.09 -8.80 -10.14
CA THR A 124 11.62 -8.88 -10.14
C THR A 124 11.09 -10.31 -10.02
N ALA A 125 11.96 -11.31 -9.90
CA ALA A 125 11.54 -12.72 -9.83
C ALA A 125 10.65 -13.01 -8.59
N PHE A 126 10.85 -12.28 -7.50
CA PHE A 126 10.06 -12.42 -6.26
C PHE A 126 8.66 -11.79 -6.35
N LEU A 127 8.38 -11.00 -7.37
CA LEU A 127 7.10 -10.33 -7.53
C LEU A 127 6.02 -11.26 -8.10
N ARG A 128 6.41 -12.42 -8.63
CA ARG A 128 5.55 -13.34 -9.39
C ARG A 128 4.90 -12.62 -10.58
N THR A 129 3.56 -12.43 -10.60
CA THR A 129 2.86 -11.71 -11.67
C THR A 129 2.68 -10.22 -11.40
N ALA A 130 2.92 -9.75 -10.18
CA ALA A 130 2.82 -8.34 -9.82
C ALA A 130 3.85 -7.49 -10.58
N LYS A 131 3.42 -6.37 -11.17
CA LYS A 131 4.31 -5.46 -11.90
C LYS A 131 5.00 -4.44 -11.01
N ALA A 132 4.45 -4.16 -9.83
CA ALA A 132 4.96 -3.22 -8.82
C ALA A 132 5.47 -1.91 -9.45
N THR A 133 4.65 -1.32 -10.34
CA THR A 133 5.04 -0.20 -11.21
C THR A 133 4.11 0.99 -11.03
N ALA A 134 4.66 2.14 -10.66
CA ALA A 134 3.96 3.41 -10.63
C ALA A 134 4.36 4.24 -11.85
N THR A 135 3.39 4.82 -12.55
CA THR A 135 3.60 5.66 -13.72
C THR A 135 2.98 7.03 -13.50
N TYR A 136 3.77 8.07 -13.69
CA TYR A 136 3.32 9.45 -13.59
C TYR A 136 3.53 10.19 -14.92
N ILE A 137 2.47 10.75 -15.49
CA ILE A 137 2.52 11.62 -16.67
C ILE A 137 2.47 13.06 -16.19
N CYS A 138 3.55 13.82 -16.41
CA CYS A 138 3.74 15.15 -15.88
C CYS A 138 2.82 16.19 -16.57
N LYS A 139 2.31 17.12 -15.80
CA LYS A 139 1.98 18.45 -16.30
C LYS A 139 3.27 19.30 -16.43
N GLU A 140 3.18 20.54 -16.87
CA GLU A 140 4.35 21.44 -16.95
C GLU A 140 4.80 21.90 -15.55
N GLY A 141 6.12 21.96 -15.32
CA GLY A 141 6.73 22.56 -14.15
C GLY A 141 6.97 21.59 -12.96
N ARG A 142 7.20 22.18 -11.78
CA ARG A 142 7.46 21.44 -10.55
C ARG A 142 6.18 20.88 -9.96
N GLN A 143 6.20 19.59 -9.61
CA GLN A 143 5.04 18.87 -9.10
C GLN A 143 5.46 17.75 -8.16
N THR A 144 4.55 17.39 -7.24
CA THR A 144 4.75 16.27 -6.30
C THR A 144 3.56 15.33 -6.39
N TRP A 145 3.82 14.03 -6.37
CA TRP A 145 2.81 12.98 -6.44
C TRP A 145 3.25 11.72 -5.68
N SER A 146 2.29 10.99 -5.18
CA SER A 146 2.43 9.62 -4.68
C SER A 146 1.25 8.79 -5.13
N PRO A 147 1.40 7.49 -5.43
CA PRO A 147 0.28 6.57 -5.59
C PRO A 147 -0.64 6.61 -4.37
N ARG A 148 -1.95 6.42 -4.59
CA ARG A 148 -2.96 6.44 -3.52
C ARG A 148 -3.76 5.16 -3.40
N LEU A 149 -3.81 4.37 -4.47
CA LEU A 149 -4.68 3.20 -4.57
C LEU A 149 -3.88 1.88 -4.59
N THR A 150 -2.62 1.94 -4.19
CA THR A 150 -1.72 0.79 -4.09
C THR A 150 -0.63 1.06 -3.07
N TYR A 151 0.11 0.02 -2.68
CA TYR A 151 1.38 0.10 -1.97
C TYR A 151 2.30 -1.01 -2.46
N MET A 152 3.60 -0.90 -2.20
CA MET A 152 4.61 -1.84 -2.63
C MET A 152 5.53 -2.21 -1.46
N GLY A 153 6.07 -3.45 -1.46
CA GLY A 153 7.18 -3.85 -0.61
C GLY A 153 8.49 -3.64 -1.37
N PHE A 154 9.40 -2.79 -0.84
CA PHE A 154 10.64 -2.49 -1.55
C PHE A 154 11.73 -1.91 -0.64
N ARG A 155 12.96 -2.08 -1.08
CA ARG A 155 14.14 -1.33 -0.64
C ARG A 155 14.71 -0.51 -1.80
N TYR A 156 14.58 -1.03 -3.02
CA TYR A 156 15.14 -0.43 -4.22
C TYR A 156 14.04 -0.01 -5.17
N ILE A 157 14.30 1.10 -5.88
CA ILE A 157 13.47 1.50 -7.00
C ILE A 157 14.32 1.83 -8.22
N SER A 158 13.76 1.64 -9.41
CA SER A 158 14.25 2.25 -10.63
C SER A 158 13.34 3.37 -11.08
N VAL A 159 13.91 4.50 -11.44
CA VAL A 159 13.18 5.65 -11.99
C VAL A 159 13.68 5.90 -13.41
N GLU A 160 12.75 5.91 -14.36
CA GLU A 160 13.02 6.13 -15.77
C GLU A 160 12.22 7.33 -16.30
N GLY A 161 12.70 7.96 -17.38
CA GLY A 161 12.00 9.05 -18.06
C GLY A 161 12.32 10.45 -17.51
N VAL A 162 13.32 10.56 -16.63
CA VAL A 162 13.71 11.83 -16.00
C VAL A 162 15.23 11.88 -15.78
N ARG A 163 15.80 13.08 -15.69
CA ARG A 163 17.20 13.29 -15.32
C ARG A 163 17.31 13.35 -13.79
N GLU A 164 18.47 12.98 -13.26
CA GLU A 164 18.74 12.95 -11.82
C GLU A 164 18.55 14.32 -11.16
N GLU A 165 18.98 15.40 -11.82
CA GLU A 165 18.87 16.76 -11.31
C GLU A 165 17.43 17.30 -11.26
N ASP A 166 16.50 16.69 -12.00
CA ASP A 166 15.11 17.12 -12.11
C ASP A 166 14.17 16.33 -11.18
N VAL A 167 14.70 15.33 -10.44
CA VAL A 167 13.89 14.41 -9.64
C VAL A 167 14.38 14.26 -8.22
N GLN A 168 13.45 14.20 -7.29
CA GLN A 168 13.68 13.81 -5.90
C GLN A 168 12.66 12.75 -5.53
N VAL A 169 13.09 11.69 -4.85
CA VAL A 169 12.24 10.62 -4.35
C VAL A 169 12.37 10.47 -2.84
N THR A 170 11.25 10.18 -2.20
CA THR A 170 11.18 9.88 -0.77
C THR A 170 10.35 8.62 -0.60
N GLY A 171 10.87 7.61 0.09
CA GLY A 171 10.10 6.45 0.50
C GLY A 171 9.17 6.85 1.65
N VAL A 172 7.92 6.45 1.60
CA VAL A 172 6.92 6.71 2.64
C VAL A 172 6.36 5.36 3.09
N MET A 173 6.65 4.99 4.33
CA MET A 173 6.16 3.74 4.89
C MET A 173 4.68 3.86 5.26
N LEU A 174 3.90 2.86 4.87
CA LEU A 174 2.48 2.73 5.19
C LEU A 174 2.26 1.50 6.06
N TYR A 175 1.45 1.64 7.09
CA TYR A 175 0.91 0.54 7.88
C TYR A 175 -0.27 1.01 8.73
N SER A 176 -1.04 0.06 9.27
CA SER A 176 -2.13 0.34 10.20
C SER A 176 -1.61 1.07 11.43
N ASP A 177 -2.33 2.10 11.88
CA ASP A 177 -1.94 2.98 13.00
C ASP A 177 -1.93 2.23 14.34
N ILE A 178 -0.97 1.32 14.48
CA ILE A 178 -0.69 0.51 15.66
C ILE A 178 0.47 1.14 16.45
N GLN A 179 0.25 1.38 17.73
CA GLN A 179 1.27 1.95 18.59
C GLN A 179 2.29 0.88 19.02
N GLN A 180 3.57 1.13 18.81
CA GLN A 180 4.61 0.28 19.38
C GLN A 180 4.70 0.51 20.89
N THR A 181 4.46 -0.53 21.68
CA THR A 181 4.45 -0.51 23.15
C THR A 181 5.56 -1.33 23.77
N GLY A 182 6.12 -2.27 23.00
CA GLY A 182 7.22 -3.13 23.43
C GLY A 182 8.57 -2.68 22.89
N SER A 183 9.62 -2.92 23.67
CA SER A 183 11.01 -2.72 23.26
C SER A 183 11.91 -3.76 23.90
N PHE A 184 12.93 -4.17 23.16
CA PHE A 184 13.96 -5.09 23.67
C PHE A 184 15.34 -4.62 23.23
N ARG A 185 16.31 -4.66 24.15
CA ARG A 185 17.72 -4.41 23.88
C ARG A 185 18.60 -5.18 24.85
N CYS A 186 19.67 -5.74 24.33
CA CYS A 186 20.68 -6.45 25.13
C CYS A 186 22.09 -6.16 24.61
N SER A 187 23.12 -6.74 25.24
CA SER A 187 24.51 -6.60 24.82
C SER A 187 24.87 -7.33 23.52
N ASN A 188 24.00 -8.20 23.01
CA ASN A 188 24.21 -8.95 21.77
C ASN A 188 23.55 -8.19 20.60
N GLU A 189 24.37 -7.59 19.73
CA GLU A 189 23.87 -6.79 18.60
C GLU A 189 23.09 -7.61 17.56
N MET A 190 23.38 -8.92 17.45
CA MET A 190 22.61 -9.79 16.54
C MET A 190 21.16 -9.95 17.02
N LEU A 191 20.93 -10.08 18.32
CA LEU A 191 19.59 -10.14 18.91
C LEU A 191 18.87 -8.81 18.82
N ASN A 192 19.59 -7.68 19.01
CA ASN A 192 19.02 -6.35 18.80
C ASN A 192 18.55 -6.19 17.34
N ARG A 193 19.37 -6.61 16.38
CA ARG A 193 19.01 -6.58 14.96
C ARG A 193 17.83 -7.49 14.62
N LEU A 194 17.76 -8.67 15.23
CA LEU A 194 16.61 -9.56 15.10
C LEU A 194 15.31 -8.85 15.56
N GLN A 195 15.35 -8.22 16.74
CA GLN A 195 14.20 -7.47 17.26
C GLN A 195 13.77 -6.33 16.33
N GLU A 196 14.72 -5.57 15.79
CA GLU A 196 14.43 -4.53 14.79
C GLU A 196 13.75 -5.13 13.53
N ASN A 197 14.25 -6.25 13.03
CA ASN A 197 13.69 -6.91 11.86
C ASN A 197 12.25 -7.42 12.14
N ILE A 198 11.97 -7.96 13.32
CA ILE A 198 10.63 -8.39 13.75
C ILE A 198 9.66 -7.19 13.70
N VAL A 199 10.03 -6.07 14.32
CA VAL A 199 9.20 -4.85 14.35
C VAL A 199 8.96 -4.30 12.94
N ARG A 200 9.98 -4.24 12.10
CA ARG A 200 9.88 -3.73 10.72
C ARG A 200 9.04 -4.64 9.83
N SER A 201 9.23 -5.96 9.96
CA SER A 201 8.43 -6.94 9.24
C SER A 201 6.95 -6.87 9.64
N ALA A 202 6.66 -6.75 10.94
CA ALA A 202 5.30 -6.53 11.42
C ALA A 202 4.66 -5.28 10.81
N LYS A 203 5.34 -4.12 10.90
CA LYS A 203 4.88 -2.87 10.29
C LYS A 203 4.63 -2.99 8.78
N SER A 204 5.46 -3.75 8.05
CA SER A 204 5.30 -3.93 6.61
C SER A 204 4.16 -4.86 6.22
N ASN A 205 3.62 -5.66 7.15
CA ASN A 205 2.58 -6.65 6.89
C ASN A 205 1.26 -6.39 7.64
N PHE A 206 1.21 -5.39 8.53
CA PHE A 206 -0.05 -4.97 9.14
C PHE A 206 -0.67 -3.82 8.36
N MET A 207 -1.43 -4.18 7.31
CA MET A 207 -2.03 -3.26 6.35
C MET A 207 -3.53 -3.53 6.30
N ASP A 208 -4.28 -2.99 7.28
CA ASP A 208 -5.70 -3.26 7.55
C ASP A 208 -6.00 -4.70 7.95
N ILE A 209 -5.30 -5.66 7.38
CA ILE A 209 -5.27 -7.08 7.71
C ILE A 209 -3.82 -7.55 7.93
N PRO A 210 -3.59 -8.67 8.62
CA PRO A 210 -2.25 -9.22 8.78
C PRO A 210 -1.82 -9.95 7.50
N THR A 211 -1.23 -9.23 6.55
CA THR A 211 -0.79 -9.79 5.27
C THR A 211 0.45 -10.67 5.42
N ASP A 212 0.57 -11.69 4.59
CA ASP A 212 1.73 -12.59 4.52
C ASP A 212 2.97 -11.95 3.90
N CYS A 213 2.77 -11.01 2.99
CA CYS A 213 3.83 -10.35 2.23
C CYS A 213 3.39 -8.99 1.71
N PRO A 214 4.33 -8.01 1.49
CA PRO A 214 3.97 -6.70 0.98
C PRO A 214 4.27 -6.51 -0.52
N GLN A 215 5.01 -7.42 -1.20
CA GLN A 215 5.64 -7.11 -2.48
C GLN A 215 5.04 -7.82 -3.71
N ARG A 216 4.49 -9.03 -3.53
CA ARG A 216 4.04 -9.90 -4.64
C ARG A 216 2.52 -9.93 -4.78
N ASP A 217 2.03 -10.68 -5.75
CA ASP A 217 0.61 -10.92 -6.03
C ASP A 217 -0.05 -11.90 -5.05
N GLU A 218 0.04 -11.62 -3.76
CA GLU A 218 -0.58 -12.37 -2.66
C GLU A 218 -1.17 -11.38 -1.66
N ARG A 219 -0.44 -10.90 -0.66
CA ARG A 219 -0.84 -9.88 0.32
C ARG A 219 -2.16 -10.21 0.99
N MET A 220 -2.27 -11.44 1.47
CA MET A 220 -3.49 -12.00 2.02
C MET A 220 -3.37 -12.22 3.52
N GLY A 221 -4.50 -12.15 4.22
CA GLY A 221 -4.58 -12.46 5.64
C GLY A 221 -4.64 -13.95 5.90
N TRP A 222 -3.50 -14.64 5.87
CA TRP A 222 -3.41 -16.05 6.19
C TRP A 222 -3.65 -16.29 7.68
N THR A 223 -4.68 -17.09 7.97
CA THR A 223 -5.09 -17.36 9.37
C THR A 223 -4.03 -18.13 10.15
N GLY A 224 -3.28 -19.03 9.51
CA GLY A 224 -2.17 -19.75 10.11
C GLY A 224 -1.01 -18.86 10.48
N ASP A 225 -0.63 -17.93 9.60
CA ASP A 225 0.50 -17.01 9.79
C ASP A 225 0.27 -16.12 11.00
N ILE A 226 -0.88 -15.46 11.08
CA ILE A 226 -1.19 -14.59 12.22
C ILE A 226 -1.39 -15.39 13.51
N ALA A 227 -1.93 -16.61 13.46
CA ALA A 227 -2.08 -17.45 14.65
C ALA A 227 -0.73 -17.72 15.34
N VAL A 228 0.33 -17.90 14.55
CA VAL A 228 1.71 -18.08 15.07
C VAL A 228 2.33 -16.74 15.49
N PHE A 229 2.10 -15.67 14.73
CA PHE A 229 2.76 -14.38 14.95
C PHE A 229 2.05 -13.49 16.00
N ALA A 230 0.77 -13.69 16.28
CA ALA A 230 -0.01 -12.83 17.18
C ALA A 230 0.64 -12.65 18.57
N PRO A 231 1.19 -13.69 19.26
CA PRO A 231 1.90 -13.48 20.52
C PRO A 231 3.08 -12.51 20.39
N THR A 232 3.86 -12.62 19.32
CA THR A 232 4.97 -11.70 19.02
C THR A 232 4.47 -10.29 18.75
N ALA A 233 3.37 -10.16 18.03
CA ALA A 233 2.77 -8.86 17.72
C ALA A 233 2.34 -8.12 19.00
N VAL A 234 1.63 -8.80 19.93
CA VAL A 234 1.14 -8.17 21.17
C VAL A 234 2.24 -7.82 22.17
N PHE A 235 3.41 -8.47 22.09
CA PHE A 235 4.59 -8.07 22.86
C PHE A 235 5.21 -6.75 22.36
N ASN A 236 5.01 -6.42 21.09
CA ASN A 236 5.64 -5.27 20.45
C ASN A 236 4.70 -4.08 20.25
N PHE A 237 3.39 -4.34 20.10
CA PHE A 237 2.42 -3.33 19.71
C PHE A 237 1.13 -3.43 20.52
N ASP A 238 0.42 -2.31 20.65
CA ASP A 238 -1.00 -2.34 21.02
C ASP A 238 -1.82 -2.82 19.81
N MET A 239 -2.21 -4.08 19.87
CA MET A 239 -2.91 -4.77 18.79
C MET A 239 -4.42 -4.80 18.97
N ASN A 240 -4.98 -4.19 20.02
CA ASN A 240 -6.39 -4.33 20.37
C ASN A 240 -7.32 -4.00 19.19
N ARG A 241 -7.26 -2.79 18.66
CA ARG A 241 -8.15 -2.38 17.55
C ARG A 241 -7.93 -3.18 16.28
N PHE A 242 -6.67 -3.49 15.98
CA PHE A 242 -6.30 -4.22 14.77
C PHE A 242 -6.81 -5.68 14.83
N LEU A 243 -6.55 -6.38 15.93
CA LEU A 243 -6.97 -7.77 16.09
C LEU A 243 -8.48 -7.89 16.33
N ASP A 244 -9.12 -6.97 17.03
CA ASP A 244 -10.57 -6.97 17.19
C ASP A 244 -11.28 -6.87 15.83
N LYS A 245 -10.84 -5.95 14.97
CA LYS A 245 -11.35 -5.84 13.59
C LYS A 245 -11.11 -7.13 12.82
N TRP A 246 -9.87 -7.63 12.83
CA TRP A 246 -9.50 -8.87 12.15
C TRP A 246 -10.33 -10.07 12.61
N LEU A 247 -10.53 -10.26 13.90
CA LEU A 247 -11.35 -11.36 14.45
C LEU A 247 -12.82 -11.23 14.07
N LEU A 248 -13.34 -10.03 13.85
CA LEU A 248 -14.69 -9.85 13.32
C LEU A 248 -14.79 -10.30 11.86
N ASP A 249 -13.78 -10.02 11.05
CA ASP A 249 -13.72 -10.50 9.66
C ASP A 249 -13.64 -12.03 9.64
N VAL A 250 -12.76 -12.63 10.47
CA VAL A 250 -12.65 -14.08 10.63
C VAL A 250 -14.00 -14.72 11.03
N ARG A 251 -14.68 -14.09 11.99
CA ARG A 251 -16.00 -14.57 12.45
C ARG A 251 -17.07 -14.45 11.36
N ALA A 252 -17.02 -13.41 10.55
CA ALA A 252 -17.98 -13.20 9.46
C ALA A 252 -17.86 -14.26 8.36
N GLU A 253 -16.67 -14.83 8.19
CA GLU A 253 -16.38 -15.85 7.18
C GLU A 253 -16.30 -17.29 7.74
N GLN A 254 -16.53 -17.45 9.03
CA GLN A 254 -16.54 -18.78 9.67
C GLN A 254 -17.71 -19.62 9.14
N LEU A 255 -17.42 -20.88 8.79
CA LEU A 255 -18.45 -21.83 8.38
C LEU A 255 -19.40 -22.18 9.53
N PRO A 256 -20.66 -22.56 9.24
CA PRO A 256 -21.58 -23.06 10.27
C PRO A 256 -21.06 -24.26 11.06
N THR A 257 -20.13 -25.04 10.50
CA THR A 257 -19.45 -26.15 11.14
C THR A 257 -18.36 -25.72 12.12
N GLY A 258 -18.01 -24.41 12.17
CA GLY A 258 -16.93 -23.87 12.96
C GLY A 258 -15.59 -23.75 12.21
N GLY A 259 -15.48 -24.30 10.99
CA GLY A 259 -14.25 -24.22 10.18
C GLY A 259 -13.91 -22.76 9.83
N LEU A 260 -12.62 -22.43 9.86
CA LEU A 260 -12.08 -21.13 9.46
C LEU A 260 -11.46 -21.24 8.06
N PRO A 261 -11.57 -20.20 7.23
CA PRO A 261 -10.90 -20.18 5.93
C PRO A 261 -9.38 -20.05 6.09
N ASN A 262 -8.64 -20.46 5.07
CA ASN A 262 -7.19 -20.31 5.04
C ASN A 262 -6.76 -18.84 4.99
N THR A 263 -7.53 -18.01 4.29
CA THR A 263 -7.31 -16.56 4.18
C THR A 263 -8.57 -15.78 4.52
N VAL A 264 -8.43 -14.62 5.13
CA VAL A 264 -9.52 -13.67 5.41
C VAL A 264 -9.09 -12.29 4.90
N PRO A 265 -9.86 -11.67 4.01
CA PRO A 265 -11.05 -12.19 3.31
C PRO A 265 -10.75 -13.44 2.48
N VAL A 266 -11.78 -14.29 2.26
CA VAL A 266 -11.65 -15.50 1.45
C VAL A 266 -11.30 -15.14 0.00
N GLN A 267 -10.20 -15.69 -0.50
CA GLN A 267 -9.65 -15.42 -1.83
C GLN A 267 -9.51 -16.68 -2.70
N GLY A 268 -10.40 -17.66 -2.52
CA GLY A 268 -10.40 -18.86 -3.34
C GLY A 268 -9.42 -19.96 -2.93
N TYR A 269 -8.64 -19.76 -1.85
CA TYR A 269 -7.76 -20.80 -1.28
C TYR A 269 -8.49 -21.81 -0.40
N GLY A 270 -9.81 -21.65 -0.27
CA GLY A 270 -10.69 -22.60 0.37
C GLY A 270 -10.57 -22.66 1.89
N PHE A 271 -11.08 -23.77 2.40
CA PHE A 271 -11.03 -24.13 3.81
C PHE A 271 -10.13 -25.37 3.96
N PRO A 272 -9.48 -25.56 5.10
CA PRO A 272 -8.69 -26.75 5.37
C PRO A 272 -9.53 -28.02 5.40
#